data_e7327d361dad301e82b6a784da4f4853
#
_entry.id   e7327d361dad301e82b6a784da4f4853
#
_cell.length_a   1.000
_cell.length_b   1.000
_cell.length_c   1.000
_cell.angle_alpha   90.00
_cell.angle_beta   90.00
_cell.angle_gamma   90.00
#
_symmetry.space_group_name_H-M   'P 1'
#
loop_
_entity.id
_entity.type
_entity.pdbx_description
1 polymer ?
#
loop_
_entity_poly.entity_id
_entity_poly.type
_entity_poly.pdbx_seq_one_letter_code
_entity_poly.pdbx_strand_id
1 'polypeptide(L)'
;MRSTLAIPLLLLVAVAAHAQPAKPARRPPPVDPDARAIELAALDYIEGWYEGDPDRMARAVHPELQKRIVITDGGGSRIENMGASKLVANVRAGGGTKTPPAKQKKVVTILDRFENAASVKVVASDWVDYLHVARVDGRWVIVNVLWELNPKKP
;
A
#
# COMPACT_ATOMS: atom_id res chain seq x y z
N MET A 1 71.64 59.18 11.64
CA MET A 1 70.24 58.86 11.28
C MET A 1 70.17 57.34 11.29
N ARG A 2 69.50 56.78 12.30
CA ARG A 2 69.32 55.34 12.47
C ARG A 2 67.86 55.05 12.25
N SER A 3 67.54 54.42 11.13
CA SER A 3 66.16 53.98 10.81
C SER A 3 65.89 52.60 11.47
N THR A 4 64.98 52.57 12.37
CA THR A 4 64.45 51.33 13.00
C THR A 4 63.33 50.79 12.16
N LEU A 5 63.47 49.63 11.54
CA LEU A 5 62.45 48.87 10.87
C LEU A 5 61.59 48.14 11.95
N ALA A 6 60.31 48.45 12.03
CA ALA A 6 59.36 47.69 12.83
C ALA A 6 58.79 46.56 11.98
N ILE A 7 58.93 45.31 12.44
CA ILE A 7 58.32 44.10 11.82
C ILE A 7 56.96 43.89 12.48
N PRO A 8 55.84 43.83 11.73
CA PRO A 8 54.55 43.48 12.33
C PRO A 8 54.47 41.97 12.57
N LEU A 9 54.20 41.59 13.82
CA LEU A 9 53.94 40.22 14.25
C LEU A 9 52.51 39.83 13.83
N LEU A 10 52.37 38.96 12.82
CA LEU A 10 51.10 38.44 12.36
C LEU A 10 50.63 37.32 13.32
N LEU A 11 49.60 37.58 14.11
CA LEU A 11 48.98 36.59 15.01
C LEU A 11 48.07 35.68 14.17
N LEU A 12 48.49 34.41 13.97
CA LEU A 12 47.68 33.37 13.30
C LEU A 12 46.71 32.81 14.33
N VAL A 13 45.44 33.19 14.28
CA VAL A 13 44.38 32.58 15.09
C VAL A 13 43.90 31.29 14.39
N ALA A 14 44.30 30.13 14.95
CA ALA A 14 43.82 28.82 14.52
C ALA A 14 42.38 28.62 15.07
N VAL A 15 41.39 28.68 14.18
CA VAL A 15 40.01 28.31 14.49
C VAL A 15 39.91 26.79 14.50
N ALA A 16 39.89 26.19 15.66
CA ALA A 16 39.61 24.76 15.82
C ALA A 16 38.15 24.49 15.50
N ALA A 17 37.87 23.91 14.33
CA ALA A 17 36.55 23.43 13.96
C ALA A 17 36.17 22.24 14.88
N HIS A 18 35.28 22.46 15.85
CA HIS A 18 34.70 21.40 16.66
C HIS A 18 33.72 20.62 15.79
N ALA A 19 34.10 19.43 15.32
CA ALA A 19 33.20 18.48 14.69
C ALA A 19 32.18 18.01 15.73
N GLN A 20 30.93 18.41 15.57
CA GLN A 20 29.83 17.89 16.40
C GLN A 20 29.70 16.38 16.14
N PRO A 21 29.61 15.54 17.19
CA PRO A 21 29.37 14.11 17.01
C PRO A 21 28.05 13.90 16.27
N ALA A 22 28.08 13.13 15.19
CA ALA A 22 26.90 12.81 14.39
C ALA A 22 25.86 12.16 15.30
N LYS A 23 24.63 12.72 15.29
CA LYS A 23 23.49 12.17 16.05
C LYS A 23 23.27 10.73 15.60
N PRO A 24 23.22 9.72 16.51
CA PRO A 24 23.05 8.34 16.10
C PRO A 24 21.76 8.20 15.28
N ALA A 25 21.88 7.53 14.12
CA ALA A 25 20.73 7.26 13.26
C ALA A 25 19.66 6.54 14.08
N ARG A 26 18.44 7.10 14.14
CA ARG A 26 17.30 6.47 14.81
C ARG A 26 17.06 5.13 14.13
N ARG A 27 17.14 4.04 14.90
CA ARG A 27 16.70 2.73 14.42
C ARG A 27 15.25 2.85 13.94
N PRO A 28 14.90 2.35 12.72
CA PRO A 28 13.53 2.38 12.26
C PRO A 28 12.62 1.68 13.30
N PRO A 29 11.39 2.17 13.51
CA PRO A 29 10.47 1.54 14.44
C PRO A 29 10.23 0.08 14.05
N PRO A 30 9.97 -0.83 15.01
CA PRO A 30 9.61 -2.21 14.71
C PRO A 30 8.41 -2.23 13.75
N VAL A 31 8.48 -3.05 12.71
CA VAL A 31 7.35 -3.24 11.79
C VAL A 31 6.24 -3.93 12.58
N ASP A 32 5.05 -3.33 12.63
CA ASP A 32 3.86 -3.91 13.22
C ASP A 32 3.48 -5.19 12.44
N PRO A 33 3.53 -6.39 13.07
CA PRO A 33 3.29 -7.65 12.36
C PRO A 33 1.87 -7.77 11.80
N ASP A 34 0.87 -7.19 12.48
CA ASP A 34 -0.51 -7.18 11.99
C ASP A 34 -0.67 -6.25 10.80
N ALA A 35 -0.08 -5.05 10.83
CA ALA A 35 -0.08 -4.15 9.68
C ALA A 35 0.56 -4.82 8.46
N ARG A 36 1.67 -5.54 8.66
CA ARG A 36 2.31 -6.28 7.57
C ARG A 36 1.45 -7.42 7.04
N ALA A 37 0.76 -8.17 7.91
CA ALA A 37 -0.13 -9.26 7.50
C ALA A 37 -1.36 -8.74 6.73
N ILE A 38 -1.95 -7.61 7.15
CA ILE A 38 -3.05 -6.94 6.44
C ILE A 38 -2.59 -6.47 5.05
N GLU A 39 -1.41 -5.84 4.96
CA GLU A 39 -0.83 -5.43 3.68
C GLU A 39 -0.62 -6.62 2.74
N LEU A 40 -0.08 -7.73 3.25
CA LEU A 40 0.12 -8.96 2.47
C LEU A 40 -1.19 -9.55 1.96
N ALA A 41 -2.26 -9.56 2.77
CA ALA A 41 -3.58 -10.02 2.32
C ALA A 41 -4.11 -9.14 1.17
N ALA A 42 -3.96 -7.81 1.27
CA ALA A 42 -4.37 -6.89 0.21
C ALA A 42 -3.49 -7.03 -1.05
N LEU A 43 -2.18 -7.29 -0.89
CA LEU A 43 -1.27 -7.55 -2.01
C LEU A 43 -1.60 -8.89 -2.69
N ASP A 44 -1.86 -9.95 -1.93
CA ASP A 44 -2.26 -11.25 -2.50
C ASP A 44 -3.55 -11.13 -3.32
N TYR A 45 -4.49 -10.29 -2.89
CA TYR A 45 -5.70 -10.00 -3.63
C TYR A 45 -5.43 -9.29 -4.96
N ILE A 46 -4.73 -8.15 -4.96
CA ILE A 46 -4.54 -7.35 -6.18
C ILE A 46 -3.51 -7.97 -7.14
N GLU A 47 -2.47 -8.59 -6.63
CA GLU A 47 -1.48 -9.26 -7.44
C GLU A 47 -2.01 -10.58 -7.98
N GLY A 48 -2.76 -11.35 -7.18
CA GLY A 48 -3.47 -12.54 -7.66
C GLY A 48 -4.39 -12.24 -8.83
N TRP A 49 -5.09 -11.09 -8.81
CA TRP A 49 -5.88 -10.63 -9.95
C TRP A 49 -5.04 -10.37 -11.19
N TYR A 50 -3.96 -9.60 -11.08
CA TYR A 50 -3.13 -9.25 -12.22
C TYR A 50 -2.30 -10.41 -12.79
N GLU A 51 -1.89 -11.34 -11.94
CA GLU A 51 -1.12 -12.52 -12.31
C GLU A 51 -2.01 -13.66 -12.82
N GLY A 52 -3.33 -13.59 -12.58
CA GLY A 52 -4.25 -14.66 -12.88
C GLY A 52 -4.02 -15.88 -11.98
N ASP A 53 -3.54 -15.64 -10.74
CA ASP A 53 -3.23 -16.68 -9.75
C ASP A 53 -4.43 -16.91 -8.81
N PRO A 54 -5.26 -17.95 -9.06
CA PRO A 54 -6.44 -18.24 -8.25
C PRO A 54 -6.11 -18.70 -6.84
N ASP A 55 -4.96 -19.33 -6.61
CA ASP A 55 -4.55 -19.80 -5.29
C ASP A 55 -4.13 -18.62 -4.41
N ARG A 56 -3.44 -17.66 -4.99
CA ARG A 56 -3.10 -16.40 -4.35
C ARG A 56 -4.36 -15.62 -3.96
N MET A 57 -5.33 -15.50 -4.87
CA MET A 57 -6.61 -14.88 -4.59
C MET A 57 -7.38 -15.63 -3.49
N ALA A 58 -7.42 -16.95 -3.52
CA ALA A 58 -8.10 -17.76 -2.52
C ALA A 58 -7.49 -17.62 -1.11
N ARG A 59 -6.18 -17.40 -1.02
CA ARG A 59 -5.54 -17.11 0.28
C ARG A 59 -5.90 -15.75 0.83
N ALA A 60 -6.12 -14.78 -0.03
CA ALA A 60 -6.41 -13.40 0.35
C ALA A 60 -7.82 -13.22 0.90
N VAL A 61 -8.79 -13.98 0.41
CA VAL A 61 -10.21 -13.75 0.69
C VAL A 61 -10.82 -14.84 1.60
N HIS A 62 -11.77 -14.44 2.45
CA HIS A 62 -12.57 -15.39 3.21
C HIS A 62 -13.60 -16.07 2.29
N PRO A 63 -13.98 -17.34 2.51
CA PRO A 63 -15.01 -18.02 1.72
C PRO A 63 -16.36 -17.28 1.67
N GLU A 64 -16.72 -16.55 2.73
CA GLU A 64 -17.94 -15.74 2.83
C GLU A 64 -17.75 -14.30 2.30
N LEU A 65 -16.70 -14.03 1.53
CA LEU A 65 -16.47 -12.70 0.94
C LEU A 65 -17.72 -12.17 0.24
N GLN A 66 -17.99 -10.88 0.45
CA GLN A 66 -18.95 -10.10 -0.32
C GLN A 66 -18.24 -8.96 -1.03
N LYS A 67 -18.10 -9.05 -2.37
CA LYS A 67 -17.57 -7.97 -3.20
C LYS A 67 -18.70 -7.29 -3.96
N ARG A 68 -18.86 -5.97 -3.78
CA ARG A 68 -19.98 -5.19 -4.30
C ARG A 68 -19.53 -3.98 -5.09
N ILE A 69 -20.33 -3.65 -6.11
CA ILE A 69 -20.23 -2.41 -6.87
C ILE A 69 -21.61 -1.80 -7.02
N VAL A 70 -21.69 -0.47 -7.02
CA VAL A 70 -22.91 0.26 -7.42
C VAL A 70 -22.82 0.54 -8.92
N ILE A 71 -23.78 0.03 -9.67
CA ILE A 71 -23.95 0.33 -11.09
C ILE A 71 -25.08 1.34 -11.23
N THR A 72 -24.77 2.46 -11.88
CA THR A 72 -25.78 3.49 -12.22
C THR A 72 -25.92 3.57 -13.73
N ASP A 73 -27.14 3.43 -14.23
CA ASP A 73 -27.49 3.56 -15.64
C ASP A 73 -28.81 4.34 -15.78
N GLY A 74 -29.35 4.45 -17.01
CA GLY A 74 -30.58 5.18 -17.27
C GLY A 74 -31.83 4.66 -16.54
N GLY A 75 -31.79 3.49 -15.93
CA GLY A 75 -32.85 2.88 -15.12
C GLY A 75 -32.71 3.12 -13.62
N GLY A 76 -31.64 3.78 -13.15
CA GLY A 76 -31.37 4.03 -11.74
C GLY A 76 -30.09 3.35 -11.25
N SER A 77 -29.98 3.16 -9.93
CA SER A 77 -28.81 2.53 -9.30
C SER A 77 -29.17 1.16 -8.75
N ARG A 78 -28.28 0.18 -8.94
CA ARG A 78 -28.39 -1.17 -8.36
C ARG A 78 -27.04 -1.62 -7.81
N ILE A 79 -27.08 -2.55 -6.85
CA ILE A 79 -25.86 -3.19 -6.32
C ILE A 79 -25.69 -4.54 -7.02
N GLU A 80 -24.51 -4.73 -7.62
CA GLU A 80 -24.08 -6.05 -8.06
C GLU A 80 -23.14 -6.67 -7.03
N ASN A 81 -23.29 -7.98 -6.82
CA ASN A 81 -22.60 -8.72 -5.78
C ASN A 81 -21.84 -9.92 -6.37
N MET A 82 -20.64 -10.19 -5.81
CA MET A 82 -19.80 -11.30 -6.18
C MET A 82 -19.22 -11.93 -4.91
N GLY A 83 -19.41 -13.23 -4.72
CA GLY A 83 -18.79 -14.01 -3.65
C GLY A 83 -17.39 -14.50 -4.02
N ALA A 84 -16.68 -15.07 -3.03
CA ALA A 84 -15.32 -15.57 -3.16
C ALA A 84 -15.15 -16.57 -4.31
N SER A 85 -15.99 -17.58 -4.41
CA SER A 85 -15.90 -18.62 -5.44
C SER A 85 -15.96 -18.05 -6.86
N LYS A 86 -16.83 -17.07 -7.10
CA LYS A 86 -16.95 -16.40 -8.40
C LYS A 86 -15.74 -15.54 -8.68
N LEU A 87 -15.21 -14.83 -7.69
CA LEU A 87 -14.00 -14.03 -7.84
C LEU A 87 -12.79 -14.89 -8.20
N VAL A 88 -12.56 -16.00 -7.48
CA VAL A 88 -11.48 -16.96 -7.75
C VAL A 88 -11.64 -17.60 -9.15
N ALA A 89 -12.88 -17.93 -9.55
CA ALA A 89 -13.13 -18.44 -10.91
C ALA A 89 -12.80 -17.40 -12.00
N ASN A 90 -13.12 -16.11 -11.77
CA ASN A 90 -12.76 -15.03 -12.69
C ASN A 90 -11.24 -14.87 -12.81
N VAL A 91 -10.50 -14.97 -11.70
CA VAL A 91 -9.04 -14.96 -11.70
C VAL A 91 -8.48 -16.12 -12.53
N ARG A 92 -8.99 -17.35 -12.30
CA ARG A 92 -8.60 -18.55 -13.07
C ARG A 92 -8.89 -18.42 -14.56
N ALA A 93 -9.91 -17.67 -14.94
CA ALA A 93 -10.24 -17.37 -16.32
C ALA A 93 -9.37 -16.27 -16.96
N GLY A 94 -8.35 -15.78 -16.22
CA GLY A 94 -7.39 -14.80 -16.72
C GLY A 94 -7.46 -13.43 -16.04
N GLY A 95 -8.47 -13.15 -15.20
CA GLY A 95 -8.54 -11.94 -14.37
C GLY A 95 -8.05 -10.67 -15.05
N GLY A 96 -7.08 -10.01 -14.40
CA GLY A 96 -6.40 -8.79 -14.86
C GLY A 96 -5.15 -9.01 -15.72
N THR A 97 -4.89 -10.23 -16.20
CA THR A 97 -3.65 -10.60 -16.93
C THR A 97 -3.42 -9.79 -18.22
N LYS A 98 -4.47 -9.18 -18.76
CA LYS A 98 -4.37 -8.28 -19.91
C LYS A 98 -3.76 -6.92 -19.59
N THR A 99 -3.62 -6.57 -18.31
CA THR A 99 -3.00 -5.31 -17.88
C THR A 99 -1.48 -5.49 -17.87
N PRO A 100 -0.73 -4.81 -18.75
CA PRO A 100 0.73 -4.94 -18.80
C PRO A 100 1.36 -4.60 -17.45
N PRO A 101 2.42 -5.29 -17.00
CA PRO A 101 3.05 -5.06 -15.70
C PRO A 101 3.41 -3.60 -15.42
N ALA A 102 3.92 -2.89 -16.43
CA ALA A 102 4.27 -1.46 -16.31
C ALA A 102 3.06 -0.53 -16.09
N LYS A 103 1.83 -1.01 -16.33
CA LYS A 103 0.57 -0.27 -16.12
C LYS A 103 -0.17 -0.71 -14.87
N GLN A 104 0.25 -1.79 -14.22
CA GLN A 104 -0.40 -2.29 -13.01
C GLN A 104 -0.17 -1.35 -11.83
N LYS A 105 -1.24 -0.85 -11.23
CA LYS A 105 -1.21 -0.13 -9.97
C LYS A 105 -1.62 -1.09 -8.85
N LYS A 106 -0.85 -1.08 -7.76
CA LYS A 106 -1.01 -1.97 -6.60
C LYS A 106 -0.73 -1.19 -5.32
N VAL A 107 -1.38 0.00 -5.19
CA VAL A 107 -1.14 0.86 -4.03
C VAL A 107 -2.07 0.48 -2.91
N VAL A 108 -1.52 -0.09 -1.85
CA VAL A 108 -2.22 -0.50 -0.63
C VAL A 108 -2.05 0.56 0.44
N THR A 109 -3.14 0.96 1.10
CA THR A 109 -3.14 1.88 2.23
C THR A 109 -4.06 1.35 3.31
N ILE A 110 -3.53 1.02 4.48
CA ILE A 110 -4.34 0.72 5.66
C ILE A 110 -4.90 2.05 6.16
N LEU A 111 -6.24 2.19 6.13
CA LEU A 111 -6.93 3.41 6.54
C LEU A 111 -7.15 3.45 8.05
N ASP A 112 -7.50 2.30 8.62
CA ASP A 112 -7.75 2.15 10.05
C ASP A 112 -7.64 0.67 10.46
N ARG A 113 -7.30 0.43 11.72
CA ARG A 113 -7.28 -0.90 12.34
C ARG A 113 -7.69 -0.83 13.78
N PHE A 114 -8.60 -1.72 14.16
CA PHE A 114 -8.98 -1.93 15.55
C PHE A 114 -9.11 -3.44 15.83
N GLU A 115 -8.33 -3.93 16.80
CA GLU A 115 -8.29 -5.35 17.19
C GLU A 115 -8.19 -6.30 15.99
N ASN A 116 -9.25 -7.07 15.71
CA ASN A 116 -9.32 -8.07 14.64
C ASN A 116 -9.97 -7.53 13.34
N ALA A 117 -10.11 -6.23 13.20
CA ALA A 117 -10.73 -5.61 12.03
C ALA A 117 -9.86 -4.47 11.47
N ALA A 118 -9.82 -4.35 10.14
CA ALA A 118 -9.13 -3.27 9.47
C ALA A 118 -9.89 -2.82 8.21
N SER A 119 -9.76 -1.52 7.89
CA SER A 119 -10.20 -0.92 6.63
C SER A 119 -8.99 -0.60 5.78
N VAL A 120 -9.00 -1.04 4.53
CA VAL A 120 -7.87 -0.90 3.60
C VAL A 120 -8.35 -0.35 2.27
N LYS A 121 -7.61 0.59 1.68
CA LYS A 121 -7.82 1.07 0.32
C LYS A 121 -6.78 0.47 -0.61
N VAL A 122 -7.23 -0.09 -1.73
CA VAL A 122 -6.36 -0.54 -2.83
C VAL A 122 -6.67 0.29 -4.07
N VAL A 123 -5.66 1.00 -4.58
CA VAL A 123 -5.79 1.72 -5.85
C VAL A 123 -5.19 0.84 -6.95
N ALA A 124 -6.05 0.32 -7.80
CA ALA A 124 -5.71 -0.44 -8.99
C ALA A 124 -5.61 0.47 -10.23
N SER A 125 -5.31 -0.10 -11.40
CA SER A 125 -5.16 0.67 -12.65
C SER A 125 -6.47 1.32 -13.07
N ASP A 126 -7.58 0.58 -12.98
CA ASP A 126 -8.87 0.97 -13.55
C ASP A 126 -9.98 1.15 -12.51
N TRP A 127 -9.69 0.86 -11.22
CA TRP A 127 -10.66 0.95 -10.13
C TRP A 127 -10.00 1.21 -8.78
N VAL A 128 -10.84 1.49 -7.78
CA VAL A 128 -10.47 1.56 -6.36
C VAL A 128 -11.32 0.56 -5.58
N ASP A 129 -10.67 -0.25 -4.75
CA ASP A 129 -11.32 -1.14 -3.78
C ASP A 129 -11.19 -0.56 -2.36
N TYR A 130 -12.29 -0.62 -1.59
CA TYR A 130 -12.31 -0.44 -0.14
C TYR A 130 -12.57 -1.81 0.49
N LEU A 131 -11.55 -2.33 1.17
CA LEU A 131 -11.57 -3.66 1.76
C LEU A 131 -11.87 -3.57 3.25
N HIS A 132 -12.71 -4.48 3.76
CA HIS A 132 -12.70 -4.83 5.18
C HIS A 132 -11.94 -6.15 5.33
N VAL A 133 -10.93 -6.11 6.18
CA VAL A 133 -10.02 -7.24 6.46
C VAL A 133 -10.22 -7.64 7.90
N ALA A 134 -10.43 -8.92 8.15
CA ALA A 134 -10.64 -9.46 9.48
C ALA A 134 -9.58 -10.51 9.82
N ARG A 135 -9.27 -10.64 11.12
CA ARG A 135 -8.44 -11.72 11.64
C ARG A 135 -9.32 -12.90 12.01
N VAL A 136 -9.31 -13.93 11.19
CA VAL A 136 -10.07 -15.17 11.36
C VAL A 136 -9.06 -16.30 11.55
N ASP A 137 -9.18 -17.09 12.63
CA ASP A 137 -8.28 -18.20 12.97
C ASP A 137 -6.79 -17.80 12.91
N GLY A 138 -6.47 -16.60 13.41
CA GLY A 138 -5.12 -16.06 13.46
C GLY A 138 -4.59 -15.51 12.12
N ARG A 139 -5.39 -15.51 11.06
CA ARG A 139 -5.02 -15.02 9.73
C ARG A 139 -5.83 -13.78 9.34
N TRP A 140 -5.18 -12.78 8.77
CA TRP A 140 -5.86 -11.64 8.17
C TRP A 140 -6.36 -12.00 6.77
N VAL A 141 -7.68 -11.89 6.56
CA VAL A 141 -8.36 -12.22 5.30
C VAL A 141 -9.41 -11.16 4.94
N ILE A 142 -9.65 -10.94 3.67
CA ILE A 142 -10.63 -9.97 3.18
C ILE A 142 -12.03 -10.57 3.27
N VAL A 143 -12.92 -9.92 4.02
CA VAL A 143 -14.31 -10.37 4.24
C VAL A 143 -15.32 -9.56 3.45
N ASN A 144 -14.99 -8.31 3.06
CA ASN A 144 -15.87 -7.46 2.28
C ASN A 144 -15.05 -6.53 1.36
N VAL A 145 -15.58 -6.23 0.18
CA VAL A 145 -15.06 -5.26 -0.77
C VAL A 145 -16.19 -4.40 -1.31
N LEU A 146 -16.08 -3.08 -1.17
CA LEU A 146 -16.85 -2.12 -1.96
C LEU A 146 -15.88 -1.48 -2.96
N TRP A 147 -16.23 -1.53 -4.24
CA TRP A 147 -15.33 -1.05 -5.27
C TRP A 147 -16.04 -0.21 -6.32
N GLU A 148 -15.28 0.60 -7.02
CA GLU A 148 -15.79 1.46 -8.07
C GLU A 148 -14.74 1.64 -9.17
N LEU A 149 -15.20 1.71 -10.42
CA LEU A 149 -14.35 1.99 -11.57
C LEU A 149 -13.85 3.44 -11.53
N ASN A 150 -12.64 3.66 -11.99
CA ASN A 150 -12.15 5.01 -12.21
C ASN A 150 -13.04 5.71 -13.27
N PRO A 151 -13.32 7.00 -13.12
CA PRO A 151 -14.04 7.76 -14.13
C PRO A 151 -13.35 7.62 -15.49
N LYS A 152 -14.13 7.39 -16.55
CA LYS A 152 -13.59 7.43 -17.91
C LYS A 152 -13.05 8.84 -18.14
N LYS A 153 -11.80 8.97 -18.52
CA LYS A 153 -11.26 10.25 -18.96
C LYS A 153 -12.03 10.68 -20.23
N PRO A 154 -12.46 11.96 -20.29
CA PRO A 154 -13.08 12.48 -21.48
C PRO A 154 -12.17 12.41 -22.70
#